data_c1e83f57b62643c2ac2169038900daf7
#
_entry.id   c1e83f57b62643c2ac2169038900daf7
#
_cell.length_a   1.000
_cell.length_b   1.000
_cell.length_c   1.000
_cell.angle_alpha   90.00
_cell.angle_beta   90.00
_cell.angle_gamma   90.00
#
_symmetry.space_group_name_H-M   'P 1'
#
loop_
_entity.id
_entity.type
_entity.pdbx_description
1 polymer ?
#
loop_
_entity_poly.entity_id
_entity_poly.type
_entity_poly.pdbx_seq_one_letter_code
_entity_poly.pdbx_strand_id
1 'polypeptide(L)'
;FLNKLRKSKLGNDELINEFYDKVIENYDYTGNYLILLIHDTYDVPGKTTDGIMMDDASDEVYDYIMCSICHVNLSKAGLSYFDVESTFHNRVRDWVVDMPDIGFLFPAFIDRSTDIHNVLYYTKKPEELHDSFISNILGTSLPITAGEQKDVFQEIVAETLGDDCNYDMVRTIHDNLNEMIEQRKDSPEPLTLSKNTIKNLLTESGVSDEKMADFDVHYEKVTAAAAPPEQPSENPEDEPAIVVPREKSTVMYATNVANTKTFEVKTPDVVIKVNPERTDLVETMEIDGRKCIVIQISDQVEVNGIPINNN
;
A
#
# COMPACT_ATOMS: atom_id res chain seq x y z
N PHE A 1 -7.85 11.97 -19.33
CA PHE A 1 -8.65 10.96 -20.02
C PHE A 1 -9.71 10.36 -19.08
N LEU A 2 -9.37 9.76 -17.94
CA LEU A 2 -10.28 9.12 -17.00
C LEU A 2 -11.45 10.01 -16.55
N ASN A 3 -11.19 11.31 -16.33
CA ASN A 3 -12.25 12.25 -15.97
C ASN A 3 -13.29 12.47 -17.07
N LYS A 4 -12.87 12.45 -18.35
CA LYS A 4 -13.81 12.51 -19.50
C LYS A 4 -14.64 11.24 -19.56
N LEU A 5 -14.01 10.08 -19.39
CA LEU A 5 -14.66 8.78 -19.39
C LEU A 5 -15.70 8.69 -18.27
N ARG A 6 -15.36 9.08 -17.04
CA ARG A 6 -16.28 9.15 -15.91
C ARG A 6 -17.47 10.07 -16.17
N LYS A 7 -17.20 11.32 -16.64
CA LYS A 7 -18.26 12.29 -16.93
C LYS A 7 -19.23 11.85 -18.03
N SER A 8 -18.77 11.03 -18.97
CA SER A 8 -19.66 10.45 -19.99
C SER A 8 -20.59 9.36 -19.43
N LYS A 9 -20.39 8.94 -18.19
CA LYS A 9 -21.12 7.83 -17.55
C LYS A 9 -21.14 6.56 -18.41
N LEU A 10 -20.04 6.32 -19.13
CA LEU A 10 -19.88 5.26 -20.14
C LEU A 10 -20.93 5.32 -21.27
N GLY A 11 -21.48 6.49 -21.53
CA GLY A 11 -22.46 6.70 -22.64
C GLY A 11 -21.81 7.12 -23.96
N ASN A 12 -20.48 7.19 -24.05
CA ASN A 12 -19.75 7.54 -25.26
C ASN A 12 -18.91 6.37 -25.76
N ASP A 13 -19.36 5.72 -26.82
CA ASP A 13 -18.72 4.52 -27.40
C ASP A 13 -17.29 4.80 -27.90
N GLU A 14 -17.00 6.01 -28.41
CA GLU A 14 -15.66 6.37 -28.88
C GLU A 14 -14.66 6.39 -27.71
N LEU A 15 -15.05 7.00 -26.57
CA LEU A 15 -14.20 7.02 -25.38
C LEU A 15 -14.01 5.63 -24.77
N ILE A 16 -15.03 4.77 -24.83
CA ILE A 16 -14.95 3.39 -24.35
C ILE A 16 -14.00 2.59 -25.24
N ASN A 17 -14.12 2.69 -26.54
CA ASN A 17 -13.22 2.02 -27.47
C ASN A 17 -11.78 2.50 -27.33
N GLU A 18 -11.55 3.82 -27.22
CA GLU A 18 -10.23 4.39 -26.93
C GLU A 18 -9.66 3.81 -25.64
N PHE A 19 -10.49 3.63 -24.61
CA PHE A 19 -10.05 3.04 -23.34
C PHE A 19 -9.62 1.57 -23.53
N TYR A 20 -10.43 0.77 -24.23
CA TYR A 20 -10.08 -0.63 -24.46
C TYR A 20 -8.83 -0.78 -25.32
N ASP A 21 -8.67 0.04 -26.35
CA ASP A 21 -7.46 0.05 -27.18
C ASP A 21 -6.22 0.37 -26.34
N LYS A 22 -6.30 1.40 -25.48
CA LYS A 22 -5.22 1.73 -24.54
C LYS A 22 -4.91 0.58 -23.57
N VAL A 23 -5.92 -0.14 -23.06
CA VAL A 23 -5.70 -1.30 -22.19
C VAL A 23 -4.99 -2.41 -22.95
N ILE A 24 -5.43 -2.72 -24.16
CA ILE A 24 -4.85 -3.79 -24.98
C ILE A 24 -3.39 -3.48 -25.33
N GLU A 25 -3.06 -2.23 -25.61
CA GLU A 25 -1.70 -1.79 -25.94
C GLU A 25 -0.75 -1.77 -24.72
N ASN A 26 -1.28 -1.57 -23.52
CA ASN A 26 -0.46 -1.29 -22.33
C ASN A 26 -0.54 -2.38 -21.25
N TYR A 27 -1.39 -3.40 -21.43
CA TYR A 27 -1.44 -4.53 -20.51
C TYR A 27 -0.65 -5.70 -21.09
N ASP A 28 0.53 -5.91 -20.54
CA ASP A 28 1.47 -6.94 -21.01
C ASP A 28 1.08 -8.34 -20.51
N TYR A 29 0.14 -8.95 -21.22
CA TYR A 29 -0.30 -10.31 -20.96
C TYR A 29 -0.66 -11.05 -22.26
N THR A 30 -0.07 -12.21 -22.48
CA THR A 30 -0.23 -12.99 -23.72
C THR A 30 -1.41 -13.95 -23.74
N GLY A 31 -2.15 -14.09 -22.62
CA GLY A 31 -3.30 -14.95 -22.49
C GLY A 31 -4.64 -14.25 -22.79
N ASN A 32 -5.74 -14.98 -22.59
CA ASN A 32 -7.07 -14.37 -22.66
C ASN A 32 -7.39 -13.65 -21.36
N TYR A 33 -8.00 -12.49 -21.46
CA TYR A 33 -8.46 -11.71 -20.30
C TYR A 33 -9.77 -10.99 -20.59
N LEU A 34 -10.50 -10.68 -19.54
CA LEU A 34 -11.74 -9.91 -19.55
C LEU A 34 -11.43 -8.53 -18.97
N ILE A 35 -11.84 -7.47 -19.68
CA ILE A 35 -11.78 -6.10 -19.18
C ILE A 35 -13.20 -5.73 -18.75
N LEU A 36 -13.37 -5.48 -17.46
CA LEU A 36 -14.61 -4.95 -16.90
C LEU A 36 -14.44 -3.47 -16.63
N LEU A 37 -15.27 -2.65 -17.25
CA LEU A 37 -15.34 -1.21 -17.02
C LEU A 37 -16.74 -0.89 -16.50
N ILE A 38 -16.81 -0.31 -15.30
CA ILE A 38 -18.05 -0.07 -14.57
C ILE A 38 -18.10 1.41 -14.21
N HIS A 39 -19.26 2.04 -14.44
CA HIS A 39 -19.60 3.33 -13.87
C HIS A 39 -20.69 3.12 -12.82
N ASP A 40 -20.53 3.73 -11.66
CA ASP A 40 -21.54 3.70 -10.61
C ASP A 40 -21.45 4.99 -9.77
N THR A 41 -22.40 5.14 -8.85
CA THR A 41 -22.49 6.27 -7.95
C THR A 41 -22.48 5.80 -6.51
N TYR A 42 -21.77 6.50 -5.67
CA TYR A 42 -21.76 6.26 -4.23
C TYR A 42 -22.48 7.43 -3.53
N ASP A 43 -23.56 7.10 -2.85
CA ASP A 43 -24.34 8.03 -2.03
C ASP A 43 -23.77 8.03 -0.61
N VAL A 44 -23.35 9.19 -0.12
CA VAL A 44 -22.93 9.36 1.28
C VAL A 44 -24.18 9.60 2.13
N PRO A 45 -24.54 8.69 3.05
CA PRO A 45 -25.69 8.88 3.92
C PRO A 45 -25.53 10.15 4.78
N GLY A 46 -26.54 11.00 4.77
CA GLY A 46 -26.58 12.19 5.62
C GLY A 46 -26.60 11.82 7.10
N LYS A 47 -25.95 12.62 7.95
CA LYS A 47 -26.05 12.52 9.40
C LYS A 47 -26.96 13.63 9.92
N THR A 48 -27.92 13.28 10.75
CA THR A 48 -28.66 14.27 11.52
C THR A 48 -27.77 14.95 12.56
N THR A 49 -28.20 16.12 13.07
CA THR A 49 -27.50 16.83 14.15
C THR A 49 -27.29 15.96 15.39
N ASP A 50 -28.11 14.92 15.57
CA ASP A 50 -28.03 13.97 16.68
C ASP A 50 -27.12 12.75 16.37
N GLY A 51 -26.44 12.75 15.21
CA GLY A 51 -25.51 11.69 14.80
C GLY A 51 -26.17 10.41 14.25
N ILE A 52 -27.49 10.41 14.08
CA ILE A 52 -28.23 9.28 13.50
C ILE A 52 -28.02 9.30 11.97
N MET A 53 -27.63 8.16 11.39
CA MET A 53 -27.54 7.99 9.94
C MET A 53 -28.93 7.98 9.34
N MET A 54 -29.15 8.79 8.31
CA MET A 54 -30.38 8.81 7.51
C MET A 54 -30.13 8.08 6.20
N ASP A 55 -30.73 6.90 6.05
CA ASP A 55 -30.56 6.09 4.85
C ASP A 55 -31.24 6.70 3.59
N ASP A 56 -32.21 7.61 3.79
CA ASP A 56 -33.00 8.23 2.73
C ASP A 56 -32.53 9.64 2.32
N ALA A 57 -31.46 10.17 2.93
CA ALA A 57 -30.94 11.49 2.61
C ALA A 57 -29.45 11.44 2.36
N SER A 58 -29.05 11.55 1.09
CA SER A 58 -27.64 11.67 0.69
C SER A 58 -27.21 13.12 0.83
N ASP A 59 -26.16 13.39 1.60
CA ASP A 59 -25.53 14.71 1.66
C ASP A 59 -24.73 14.99 0.39
N GLU A 60 -24.10 13.93 -0.18
CA GLU A 60 -23.27 14.03 -1.37
C GLU A 60 -23.35 12.75 -2.21
N VAL A 61 -23.27 12.88 -3.53
CA VAL A 61 -23.26 11.77 -4.49
C VAL A 61 -21.97 11.82 -5.28
N TYR A 62 -21.22 10.73 -5.27
CA TYR A 62 -19.94 10.61 -5.97
C TYR A 62 -20.01 9.65 -7.14
N ASP A 63 -19.87 10.17 -8.37
CA ASP A 63 -19.71 9.37 -9.58
C ASP A 63 -18.30 8.79 -9.65
N TYR A 64 -18.16 7.49 -9.89
CA TYR A 64 -16.88 6.85 -10.09
C TYR A 64 -16.87 5.87 -11.26
N ILE A 65 -15.69 5.57 -11.75
CA ILE A 65 -15.44 4.45 -12.66
C ILE A 65 -14.48 3.46 -12.01
N MET A 66 -14.75 2.19 -12.24
CA MET A 66 -13.92 1.09 -11.81
C MET A 66 -13.56 0.22 -13.01
N CYS A 67 -12.32 -0.18 -13.10
CA CYS A 67 -11.87 -1.17 -14.07
C CYS A 67 -11.27 -2.37 -13.34
N SER A 68 -11.55 -3.57 -13.85
CA SER A 68 -10.93 -4.81 -13.42
C SER A 68 -10.51 -5.62 -14.63
N ILE A 69 -9.26 -6.08 -14.64
CA ILE A 69 -8.75 -6.98 -15.67
C ILE A 69 -8.56 -8.35 -15.03
N CYS A 70 -9.27 -9.33 -15.57
CA CYS A 70 -9.32 -10.68 -15.04
C CYS A 70 -8.81 -11.67 -16.09
N HIS A 71 -7.88 -12.54 -15.73
CA HIS A 71 -7.44 -13.61 -16.64
C HIS A 71 -8.58 -14.60 -16.91
N VAL A 72 -8.62 -15.15 -18.12
CA VAL A 72 -9.62 -16.12 -18.53
C VAL A 72 -8.91 -17.40 -18.96
N ASN A 73 -9.08 -18.45 -18.19
CA ASN A 73 -8.41 -19.72 -18.39
C ASN A 73 -9.38 -20.87 -18.61
N LEU A 74 -8.94 -21.88 -19.36
CA LEU A 74 -9.70 -23.13 -19.44
C LEU A 74 -9.65 -23.87 -18.10
N SER A 75 -10.79 -24.34 -17.60
CA SER A 75 -10.87 -25.18 -16.41
C SER A 75 -9.95 -26.42 -16.56
N LYS A 76 -9.48 -26.93 -15.41
CA LYS A 76 -8.54 -28.07 -15.41
C LYS A 76 -9.18 -29.29 -16.11
N ALA A 77 -8.41 -29.96 -16.95
CA ALA A 77 -8.78 -31.25 -17.51
C ALA A 77 -8.96 -32.29 -16.39
N GLY A 78 -9.83 -33.24 -16.58
CA GLY A 78 -10.10 -34.30 -15.62
C GLY A 78 -11.26 -35.18 -16.03
N LEU A 79 -11.68 -36.07 -15.12
CA LEU A 79 -12.86 -36.89 -15.25
C LEU A 79 -14.01 -36.30 -14.42
N SER A 80 -15.19 -36.31 -14.95
CA SER A 80 -16.44 -36.03 -14.25
C SER A 80 -17.30 -37.28 -14.18
N TYR A 81 -17.93 -37.50 -13.04
CA TYR A 81 -18.91 -38.58 -12.86
C TYR A 81 -20.28 -38.07 -13.30
N PHE A 82 -20.97 -38.88 -14.09
CA PHE A 82 -22.33 -38.62 -14.58
C PHE A 82 -23.29 -39.60 -13.93
N ASP A 83 -24.09 -39.12 -12.99
CA ASP A 83 -24.97 -39.92 -12.17
C ASP A 83 -26.01 -40.71 -13.01
N VAL A 84 -26.54 -40.07 -14.04
CA VAL A 84 -27.56 -40.65 -14.92
C VAL A 84 -27.04 -41.89 -15.65
N GLU A 85 -25.78 -41.88 -16.05
CA GLU A 85 -25.15 -42.97 -16.79
C GLU A 85 -24.28 -43.86 -15.90
N SER A 86 -24.13 -43.50 -14.62
CA SER A 86 -23.28 -44.19 -13.66
C SER A 86 -21.85 -44.45 -14.16
N THR A 87 -21.29 -43.50 -14.90
CA THR A 87 -19.99 -43.64 -15.57
C THR A 87 -19.16 -42.35 -15.52
N PHE A 88 -17.88 -42.49 -15.85
CA PHE A 88 -16.96 -41.36 -15.91
C PHE A 88 -16.69 -40.98 -17.38
N HIS A 89 -16.78 -39.69 -17.66
CA HIS A 89 -16.40 -39.11 -18.94
C HIS A 89 -15.38 -38.01 -18.77
N ASN A 90 -14.71 -37.63 -19.86
CA ASN A 90 -13.85 -36.45 -19.88
C ASN A 90 -14.68 -35.24 -19.47
N ARG A 91 -14.16 -34.48 -18.52
CA ARG A 91 -14.76 -33.21 -18.09
C ARG A 91 -14.84 -32.25 -19.28
N VAL A 92 -16.01 -31.69 -19.53
CA VAL A 92 -16.14 -30.56 -20.42
C VAL A 92 -15.40 -29.39 -19.80
N ARG A 93 -14.49 -28.78 -20.54
CA ARG A 93 -13.68 -27.66 -20.06
C ARG A 93 -14.36 -26.35 -20.43
N ASP A 94 -14.68 -25.57 -19.40
CA ASP A 94 -15.26 -24.25 -19.55
C ASP A 94 -14.18 -23.18 -19.42
N TRP A 95 -14.41 -22.04 -20.05
CA TRP A 95 -13.63 -20.85 -19.80
C TRP A 95 -14.03 -20.25 -18.46
N VAL A 96 -13.08 -20.07 -17.56
CA VAL A 96 -13.29 -19.56 -16.20
C VAL A 96 -12.57 -18.23 -16.07
N VAL A 97 -13.28 -17.25 -15.55
CA VAL A 97 -12.72 -15.94 -15.22
C VAL A 97 -12.11 -16.02 -13.82
N ASP A 98 -10.84 -15.70 -13.71
CA ASP A 98 -10.12 -15.64 -12.45
C ASP A 98 -10.43 -14.32 -11.70
N MET A 99 -9.98 -14.23 -10.48
CA MET A 99 -10.00 -12.97 -9.71
C MET A 99 -9.17 -11.91 -10.44
N PRO A 100 -9.48 -10.61 -10.24
CA PRO A 100 -8.74 -9.53 -10.89
C PRO A 100 -7.23 -9.65 -10.69
N ASP A 101 -6.49 -9.47 -11.78
CA ASP A 101 -5.03 -9.36 -11.76
C ASP A 101 -4.62 -7.94 -11.44
N ILE A 102 -5.17 -6.98 -12.18
CA ILE A 102 -5.05 -5.54 -11.89
C ILE A 102 -6.41 -4.87 -12.00
N GLY A 103 -6.50 -3.67 -11.44
CA GLY A 103 -7.67 -2.84 -11.55
C GLY A 103 -7.45 -1.45 -10.96
N PHE A 104 -8.41 -0.57 -11.19
CA PHE A 104 -8.38 0.75 -10.57
C PHE A 104 -9.80 1.24 -10.26
N LEU A 105 -9.87 2.19 -9.33
CA LEU A 105 -11.06 2.98 -9.05
C LEU A 105 -10.69 4.46 -9.12
N PHE A 106 -11.44 5.22 -9.90
CA PHE A 106 -11.24 6.65 -10.10
C PHE A 106 -12.56 7.44 -9.99
N PRO A 107 -12.56 8.54 -9.24
CA PRO A 107 -11.54 9.06 -8.36
C PRO A 107 -11.34 8.20 -7.10
N ALA A 108 -10.22 8.41 -6.42
CA ALA A 108 -9.99 7.77 -5.14
C ALA A 108 -11.00 8.26 -4.10
N PHE A 109 -11.62 7.33 -3.37
CA PHE A 109 -12.46 7.65 -2.22
C PHE A 109 -11.68 7.46 -0.94
N ILE A 110 -11.74 8.46 -0.06
CA ILE A 110 -11.25 8.37 1.30
C ILE A 110 -12.43 8.78 2.18
N ASP A 111 -13.05 7.82 2.83
CA ASP A 111 -14.24 7.95 3.69
C ASP A 111 -15.38 8.78 3.08
N ARG A 112 -15.32 10.11 3.18
CA ARG A 112 -16.40 11.02 2.77
C ARG A 112 -15.96 12.07 1.75
N SER A 113 -14.81 11.89 1.15
CA SER A 113 -14.33 12.80 0.12
C SER A 113 -13.83 12.06 -1.09
N THR A 114 -13.98 12.69 -2.27
CA THR A 114 -13.37 12.22 -3.50
C THR A 114 -12.17 13.08 -3.83
N ASP A 115 -11.06 12.45 -4.13
CA ASP A 115 -9.89 13.14 -4.64
C ASP A 115 -9.75 12.88 -6.14
N ILE A 116 -10.16 13.86 -6.95
CA ILE A 116 -10.11 13.79 -8.41
C ILE A 116 -8.68 13.80 -8.98
N HIS A 117 -7.68 14.00 -8.15
CA HIS A 117 -6.27 13.98 -8.53
C HIS A 117 -5.63 12.63 -8.25
N ASN A 118 -6.32 11.76 -7.52
CA ASN A 118 -5.83 10.44 -7.15
C ASN A 118 -6.69 9.31 -7.72
N VAL A 119 -6.05 8.17 -7.90
CA VAL A 119 -6.66 6.92 -8.34
C VAL A 119 -6.25 5.81 -7.37
N LEU A 120 -7.18 4.95 -7.01
CA LEU A 120 -6.84 3.71 -6.30
C LEU A 120 -6.46 2.66 -7.32
N TYR A 121 -5.27 2.10 -7.21
CA TYR A 121 -4.77 1.05 -8.06
C TYR A 121 -4.64 -0.25 -7.27
N TYR A 122 -5.08 -1.34 -7.87
CA TYR A 122 -4.98 -2.68 -7.33
C TYR A 122 -4.10 -3.54 -8.24
N THR A 123 -3.18 -4.27 -7.67
CA THR A 123 -2.48 -5.37 -8.32
C THR A 123 -2.48 -6.61 -7.42
N LYS A 124 -2.66 -7.78 -8.02
CA LYS A 124 -2.60 -9.06 -7.32
C LYS A 124 -1.17 -9.40 -6.87
N LYS A 125 -0.18 -8.89 -7.63
CA LYS A 125 1.24 -9.12 -7.40
C LYS A 125 1.94 -7.76 -7.24
N PRO A 126 2.27 -7.35 -6.03
CA PRO A 126 2.94 -6.07 -5.78
C PRO A 126 4.28 -5.90 -6.52
N GLU A 127 4.96 -7.00 -6.84
CA GLU A 127 6.20 -7.03 -7.61
C GLU A 127 6.00 -6.82 -9.12
N GLU A 128 4.77 -6.95 -9.64
CA GLU A 128 4.40 -6.74 -11.04
C GLU A 128 3.42 -5.55 -11.12
N LEU A 129 3.95 -4.32 -11.24
CA LEU A 129 3.12 -3.11 -11.20
C LEU A 129 2.47 -2.73 -12.54
N HIS A 130 2.88 -3.35 -13.65
CA HIS A 130 2.41 -3.00 -14.99
C HIS A 130 2.61 -1.51 -15.34
N ASP A 131 3.87 -1.11 -15.43
CA ASP A 131 4.33 0.28 -15.58
C ASP A 131 3.66 1.04 -16.71
N SER A 132 3.54 0.39 -17.89
CA SER A 132 2.88 0.96 -19.07
C SER A 132 1.40 1.26 -18.80
N PHE A 133 0.71 0.38 -18.07
CA PHE A 133 -0.68 0.58 -17.68
C PHE A 133 -0.83 1.79 -16.76
N ILE A 134 0.01 1.89 -15.74
CA ILE A 134 -0.03 3.01 -14.78
C ILE A 134 0.29 4.33 -15.48
N SER A 135 1.35 4.36 -16.28
CA SER A 135 1.81 5.60 -16.93
C SER A 135 0.87 6.08 -18.03
N ASN A 136 0.42 5.17 -18.92
CA ASN A 136 -0.30 5.55 -20.14
C ASN A 136 -1.83 5.59 -19.97
N ILE A 137 -2.38 4.83 -19.04
CA ILE A 137 -3.82 4.79 -18.78
C ILE A 137 -4.19 5.65 -17.57
N LEU A 138 -3.53 5.43 -16.43
CA LEU A 138 -3.81 6.20 -15.22
C LEU A 138 -3.17 7.59 -15.26
N GLY A 139 -2.10 7.77 -16.05
CA GLY A 139 -1.44 9.06 -16.23
C GLY A 139 -0.67 9.52 -14.99
N THR A 140 -0.21 8.58 -14.17
CA THR A 140 0.53 8.85 -12.93
C THR A 140 1.89 8.18 -12.95
N SER A 141 2.79 8.60 -12.05
CA SER A 141 4.05 7.91 -11.81
C SER A 141 3.81 6.60 -11.05
N LEU A 142 4.75 5.66 -11.19
CA LEU A 142 4.72 4.41 -10.43
C LEU A 142 4.75 4.70 -8.93
N PRO A 143 3.80 4.15 -8.16
CA PRO A 143 3.87 4.20 -6.71
C PRO A 143 4.93 3.22 -6.21
N ILE A 144 5.60 3.57 -5.12
CA ILE A 144 6.35 2.59 -4.34
C ILE A 144 5.38 1.74 -3.52
N THR A 145 5.61 0.43 -3.47
CA THR A 145 4.77 -0.51 -2.72
C THR A 145 4.82 -0.23 -1.21
N ALA A 146 3.85 -0.71 -0.46
CA ALA A 146 3.85 -0.57 1.01
C ALA A 146 5.11 -1.18 1.66
N GLY A 147 5.65 -2.27 1.10
CA GLY A 147 6.91 -2.85 1.54
C GLY A 147 8.09 -1.91 1.30
N GLU A 148 8.22 -1.41 0.07
CA GLU A 148 9.27 -0.45 -0.28
C GLU A 148 9.18 0.85 0.53
N GLN A 149 7.97 1.37 0.80
CA GLN A 149 7.80 2.54 1.67
C GLN A 149 8.36 2.29 3.06
N LYS A 150 8.13 1.10 3.61
CA LYS A 150 8.67 0.71 4.90
C LYS A 150 10.20 0.60 4.87
N ASP A 151 10.74 -0.04 3.84
CA ASP A 151 12.19 -0.22 3.70
C ASP A 151 12.90 1.14 3.52
N VAL A 152 12.35 2.03 2.68
CA VAL A 152 12.84 3.40 2.48
C VAL A 152 12.84 4.19 3.80
N PHE A 153 11.75 4.14 4.55
CA PHE A 153 11.69 4.82 5.85
C PHE A 153 12.72 4.28 6.83
N GLN A 154 12.84 2.95 6.93
CA GLN A 154 13.81 2.30 7.81
C GLN A 154 15.25 2.66 7.43
N GLU A 155 15.56 2.73 6.15
CA GLU A 155 16.88 3.13 5.66
C GLU A 155 17.17 4.60 5.95
N ILE A 156 16.19 5.51 5.74
CA ILE A 156 16.32 6.94 6.11
C ILE A 156 16.64 7.08 7.61
N VAL A 157 15.89 6.37 8.46
CA VAL A 157 16.11 6.40 9.92
C VAL A 157 17.47 5.84 10.28
N ALA A 158 17.85 4.69 9.73
CA ALA A 158 19.13 4.04 10.02
C ALA A 158 20.32 4.89 9.58
N GLU A 159 20.30 5.47 8.38
CA GLU A 159 21.38 6.35 7.90
C GLU A 159 21.47 7.64 8.71
N THR A 160 20.33 8.22 9.11
CA THR A 160 20.31 9.44 9.91
C THR A 160 20.87 9.22 11.33
N LEU A 161 20.48 8.12 11.97
CA LEU A 161 20.93 7.80 13.33
C LEU A 161 22.39 7.30 13.36
N GLY A 162 22.80 6.52 12.36
CA GLY A 162 24.14 5.91 12.34
C GLY A 162 24.41 5.11 13.63
N ASP A 163 25.48 5.48 14.35
CA ASP A 163 25.88 4.79 15.58
C ASP A 163 24.89 4.98 16.75
N ASP A 164 24.02 6.00 16.70
CA ASP A 164 22.99 6.25 17.69
C ASP A 164 21.71 5.43 17.46
N CYS A 165 21.69 4.59 16.41
CA CYS A 165 20.58 3.67 16.13
C CYS A 165 20.56 2.54 17.17
N ASN A 166 19.90 2.78 18.30
CA ASN A 166 19.73 1.85 19.40
C ASN A 166 18.26 1.53 19.65
N TYR A 167 17.99 0.53 20.49
CA TYR A 167 16.63 0.07 20.80
C TYR A 167 15.72 1.19 21.30
N ASP A 168 16.21 1.98 22.26
CA ASP A 168 15.39 3.02 22.90
C ASP A 168 15.01 4.13 21.91
N MET A 169 15.94 4.51 21.03
CA MET A 169 15.69 5.50 19.99
C MET A 169 14.65 4.99 18.98
N VAL A 170 14.82 3.76 18.47
CA VAL A 170 13.87 3.16 17.52
C VAL A 170 12.49 2.99 18.14
N ARG A 171 12.42 2.59 19.42
CA ARG A 171 11.16 2.53 20.18
C ARG A 171 10.49 3.89 20.26
N THR A 172 11.22 4.93 20.65
CA THR A 172 10.68 6.28 20.76
C THR A 172 10.14 6.80 19.43
N ILE A 173 10.86 6.56 18.32
CA ILE A 173 10.40 6.93 16.97
C ILE A 173 9.10 6.17 16.62
N HIS A 174 9.05 4.88 16.93
CA HIS A 174 7.84 4.06 16.68
C HIS A 174 6.65 4.54 17.50
N ASP A 175 6.85 4.83 18.79
CA ASP A 175 5.79 5.29 19.68
C ASP A 175 5.26 6.67 19.24
N ASN A 176 6.12 7.61 18.89
CA ASN A 176 5.75 8.91 18.36
C ASN A 176 5.01 8.80 17.03
N LEU A 177 5.45 7.90 16.12
CA LEU A 177 4.77 7.67 14.85
C LEU A 177 3.35 7.09 15.06
N ASN A 178 3.20 6.15 15.98
CA ASN A 178 1.89 5.60 16.33
C ASN A 178 0.97 6.66 16.96
N GLU A 179 1.51 7.53 17.82
CA GLU A 179 0.74 8.65 18.37
C GLU A 179 0.26 9.60 17.26
N MET A 180 1.10 9.94 16.29
CA MET A 180 0.72 10.76 15.14
C MET A 180 -0.40 10.11 14.31
N ILE A 181 -0.37 8.78 14.14
CA ILE A 181 -1.42 8.02 13.44
C ILE A 181 -2.73 8.08 14.22
N GLU A 182 -2.71 7.82 15.52
CA GLU A 182 -3.92 7.87 16.36
C GLU A 182 -4.54 9.28 16.40
N GLN A 183 -3.72 10.34 16.47
CA GLN A 183 -4.21 11.73 16.45
C GLN A 183 -4.93 12.08 15.14
N ARG A 184 -4.63 11.38 14.04
CA ARG A 184 -5.23 11.61 12.72
C ARG A 184 -6.23 10.52 12.29
N LYS A 185 -6.58 9.62 13.18
CA LYS A 185 -7.46 8.47 12.89
C LYS A 185 -8.83 8.90 12.33
N ASP A 186 -9.35 10.02 12.84
CA ASP A 186 -10.65 10.56 12.40
C ASP A 186 -10.52 11.58 11.25
N SER A 187 -9.31 11.80 10.74
CA SER A 187 -9.08 12.69 9.60
C SER A 187 -9.44 11.98 8.29
N PRO A 188 -10.14 12.63 7.35
CA PRO A 188 -10.44 12.05 6.04
C PRO A 188 -9.17 11.83 5.18
N GLU A 189 -8.09 12.56 5.48
CA GLU A 189 -6.82 12.44 4.76
C GLU A 189 -5.85 11.53 5.51
N PRO A 190 -5.26 10.51 4.86
CA PRO A 190 -4.27 9.65 5.49
C PRO A 190 -3.00 10.45 5.82
N LEU A 191 -2.37 10.10 6.95
CA LEU A 191 -1.09 10.71 7.34
C LEU A 191 0.01 10.33 6.35
N THR A 192 0.53 11.32 5.64
CA THR A 192 1.68 11.15 4.74
C THR A 192 2.98 11.56 5.42
N LEU A 193 4.01 10.76 5.21
CA LEU A 193 5.35 11.00 5.70
C LEU A 193 6.17 11.75 4.64
N SER A 194 5.98 13.07 4.58
CA SER A 194 6.83 13.96 3.80
C SER A 194 8.22 14.11 4.45
N LYS A 195 9.19 14.61 3.69
CA LYS A 195 10.52 14.96 4.20
C LYS A 195 10.46 15.76 5.51
N ASN A 196 9.60 16.79 5.55
CA ASN A 196 9.43 17.62 6.74
C ASN A 196 8.76 16.86 7.89
N THR A 197 7.80 16.00 7.60
CA THR A 197 7.12 15.18 8.61
C THR A 197 8.10 14.22 9.30
N ILE A 198 8.95 13.55 8.50
CA ILE A 198 9.97 12.65 9.04
C ILE A 198 11.02 13.44 9.85
N LYS A 199 11.44 14.60 9.34
CA LYS A 199 12.38 15.48 10.04
C LYS A 199 11.86 15.89 11.43
N ASN A 200 10.58 16.30 11.48
CA ASN A 200 9.94 16.64 12.76
C ASN A 200 9.82 15.44 13.69
N LEU A 201 9.40 14.29 13.17
CA LEU A 201 9.30 13.04 13.94
C LEU A 201 10.64 12.68 14.58
N LEU A 202 11.75 12.72 13.84
CA LEU A 202 13.08 12.42 14.37
C LEU A 202 13.53 13.45 15.40
N THR A 203 13.27 14.73 15.18
CA THR A 203 13.60 15.80 16.12
C THR A 203 12.80 15.64 17.42
N GLU A 204 11.50 15.38 17.36
CA GLU A 204 10.63 15.13 18.51
C GLU A 204 11.00 13.84 19.26
N SER A 205 11.58 12.88 18.56
CA SER A 205 12.10 11.64 19.16
C SER A 205 13.47 11.82 19.85
N GLY A 206 14.04 13.02 19.81
CA GLY A 206 15.29 13.34 20.54
C GLY A 206 16.57 13.07 19.74
N VAL A 207 16.48 12.98 18.41
CA VAL A 207 17.67 12.89 17.55
C VAL A 207 18.45 14.22 17.63
N SER A 208 19.76 14.14 17.82
CA SER A 208 20.59 15.32 18.01
C SER A 208 20.69 16.20 16.76
N ASP A 209 20.85 17.51 16.95
CA ASP A 209 20.99 18.48 15.85
C ASP A 209 22.18 18.14 14.94
N GLU A 210 23.23 17.54 15.47
CA GLU A 210 24.40 17.09 14.71
C GLU A 210 24.02 16.03 13.67
N LYS A 211 23.22 15.03 14.07
CA LYS A 211 22.71 13.99 13.16
C LYS A 211 21.67 14.52 12.17
N MET A 212 20.87 15.48 12.60
CA MET A 212 19.88 16.12 11.73
C MET A 212 20.49 17.05 10.68
N ALA A 213 21.76 17.45 10.81
CA ALA A 213 22.43 18.29 9.82
C ALA A 213 22.53 17.61 8.44
N ASP A 214 22.79 16.31 8.42
CA ASP A 214 22.95 15.51 7.19
C ASP A 214 21.64 14.81 6.75
N PHE A 215 20.54 14.98 7.49
CA PHE A 215 19.26 14.35 7.19
C PHE A 215 18.78 14.59 5.74
N ASP A 216 18.92 15.82 5.26
CA ASP A 216 18.46 16.19 3.92
C ASP A 216 19.20 15.40 2.82
N VAL A 217 20.49 15.16 3.03
CA VAL A 217 21.36 14.38 2.11
C VAL A 217 20.97 12.90 2.17
N HIS A 218 20.77 12.36 3.36
CA HIS A 218 20.36 10.95 3.56
C HIS A 218 18.99 10.69 2.92
N TYR A 219 18.03 11.58 3.17
CA TYR A 219 16.69 11.49 2.60
C TYR A 219 16.73 11.47 1.07
N GLU A 220 17.45 12.41 0.44
CA GLU A 220 17.55 12.50 -1.03
C GLU A 220 18.27 11.28 -1.62
N LYS A 221 19.31 10.80 -0.99
CA LYS A 221 20.06 9.62 -1.41
C LYS A 221 19.17 8.37 -1.41
N VAL A 222 18.47 8.10 -0.30
CA VAL A 222 17.63 6.91 -0.14
C VAL A 222 16.41 6.96 -1.06
N THR A 223 15.74 8.11 -1.13
CA THR A 223 14.57 8.26 -2.00
C THR A 223 14.92 8.20 -3.49
N ALA A 224 16.09 8.69 -3.89
CA ALA A 224 16.58 8.56 -5.26
C ALA A 224 16.91 7.11 -5.63
N ALA A 225 17.45 6.33 -4.69
CA ALA A 225 17.73 4.91 -4.90
C ALA A 225 16.46 4.04 -4.99
N ALA A 226 15.42 4.40 -4.24
CA ALA A 226 14.13 3.71 -4.26
C ALA A 226 13.26 4.04 -5.49
N ALA A 227 13.60 5.09 -6.23
CA ALA A 227 12.87 5.43 -7.46
C ALA A 227 13.15 4.39 -8.56
N PRO A 228 12.13 3.88 -9.28
CA PRO A 228 12.33 2.95 -10.39
C PRO A 228 13.33 3.53 -11.42
N PRO A 229 14.19 2.71 -12.03
CA PRO A 229 15.13 3.18 -13.03
C PRO A 229 14.38 3.77 -14.23
N GLU A 230 14.87 4.90 -14.75
CA GLU A 230 14.37 5.45 -16.00
C GLU A 230 14.61 4.44 -17.11
N GLN A 231 13.54 3.89 -17.69
CA GLN A 231 13.68 3.12 -18.92
C GLN A 231 13.92 4.09 -20.07
N PRO A 232 15.03 3.95 -20.83
CA PRO A 232 15.20 4.75 -22.03
C PRO A 232 14.13 4.33 -23.04
N SER A 233 13.39 5.31 -23.58
CA SER A 233 12.46 5.08 -24.68
C SER A 233 13.24 4.56 -25.88
N GLU A 234 13.00 3.32 -26.29
CA GLU A 234 13.67 2.66 -27.44
C GLU A 234 13.14 3.12 -28.81
N ASN A 235 12.46 4.24 -28.93
CA ASN A 235 12.01 4.76 -30.22
C ASN A 235 12.79 6.01 -30.64
N PRO A 236 13.67 5.90 -31.66
CA PRO A 236 14.48 7.03 -32.16
C PRO A 236 13.72 8.03 -33.05
N GLU A 237 12.45 7.86 -33.33
CA GLU A 237 11.70 8.65 -34.31
C GLU A 237 10.62 9.57 -33.75
N ASP A 238 10.39 9.60 -32.44
CA ASP A 238 9.46 10.57 -31.84
C ASP A 238 10.20 11.87 -31.53
N GLU A 239 9.67 12.98 -32.10
CA GLU A 239 10.12 14.33 -31.74
C GLU A 239 10.14 14.47 -30.21
N PRO A 240 11.11 15.23 -29.63
CA PRO A 240 11.22 15.35 -28.20
C PRO A 240 9.95 16.02 -27.64
N ALA A 241 8.99 15.19 -27.24
CA ALA A 241 7.94 15.63 -26.35
C ALA A 241 8.63 16.29 -25.15
N ILE A 242 8.25 17.51 -24.82
CA ILE A 242 8.75 18.21 -23.65
C ILE A 242 8.59 17.26 -22.47
N VAL A 243 9.67 16.60 -22.11
CA VAL A 243 9.73 15.76 -20.92
C VAL A 243 9.66 16.72 -19.75
N VAL A 244 8.45 16.97 -19.30
CA VAL A 244 8.26 17.56 -17.98
C VAL A 244 8.84 16.53 -17.02
N PRO A 245 9.88 16.86 -16.23
CA PRO A 245 10.41 15.96 -15.24
C PRO A 245 9.23 15.57 -14.34
N ARG A 246 8.73 14.35 -14.46
CA ARG A 246 7.72 13.83 -13.53
C ARG A 246 8.45 13.64 -12.21
N GLU A 247 8.19 14.53 -11.26
CA GLU A 247 8.66 14.33 -9.89
C GLU A 247 8.15 12.98 -9.43
N LYS A 248 9.09 12.06 -9.19
CA LYS A 248 8.79 10.74 -8.65
C LYS A 248 8.21 10.96 -7.27
N SER A 249 6.92 10.72 -7.13
CA SER A 249 6.22 10.89 -5.86
C SER A 249 6.63 9.76 -4.92
N THR A 250 7.65 9.99 -4.12
CA THR A 250 8.00 9.16 -2.96
C THR A 250 7.07 9.47 -1.77
N VAL A 251 5.77 9.47 -2.02
CA VAL A 251 4.80 9.62 -0.94
C VAL A 251 4.77 8.33 -0.13
N MET A 252 5.14 8.42 1.15
CA MET A 252 5.02 7.34 2.11
C MET A 252 3.80 7.57 3.00
N TYR A 253 3.00 6.55 3.21
CA TYR A 253 1.88 6.59 4.15
C TYR A 253 2.32 6.03 5.50
N ALA A 254 2.03 6.76 6.58
CA ALA A 254 2.41 6.34 7.92
C ALA A 254 1.90 4.95 8.29
N THR A 255 0.69 4.59 7.84
CA THR A 255 0.08 3.27 8.04
C THR A 255 0.79 2.12 7.31
N ASN A 256 1.54 2.40 6.24
CA ASN A 256 2.35 1.41 5.53
C ASN A 256 3.71 1.21 6.21
N VAL A 257 4.20 2.23 6.88
CA VAL A 257 5.51 2.25 7.53
C VAL A 257 5.43 1.72 8.95
N ALA A 258 4.44 2.17 9.73
CA ALA A 258 4.24 1.74 11.10
C ALA A 258 3.43 0.44 11.17
N ASN A 259 3.90 -0.51 11.95
CA ASN A 259 3.09 -1.65 12.34
C ASN A 259 2.34 -1.33 13.63
N THR A 260 1.11 -0.82 13.49
CA THR A 260 0.24 -0.46 14.63
C THR A 260 -0.25 -1.66 15.44
N LYS A 261 -0.07 -2.89 14.93
CA LYS A 261 -0.56 -4.11 15.59
C LYS A 261 0.50 -4.86 16.38
N THR A 262 1.78 -4.67 16.03
CA THR A 262 2.86 -5.48 16.60
C THR A 262 4.17 -4.70 16.55
N PHE A 263 4.85 -4.58 17.67
CA PHE A 263 6.25 -4.17 17.73
C PHE A 263 7.13 -5.41 17.67
N GLU A 264 8.03 -5.50 16.69
CA GLU A 264 8.83 -6.69 16.46
C GLU A 264 10.32 -6.41 16.70
N VAL A 265 10.94 -7.23 17.55
CA VAL A 265 12.38 -7.25 17.76
C VAL A 265 12.91 -8.57 17.20
N LYS A 266 13.84 -8.49 16.25
CA LYS A 266 14.35 -9.64 15.53
C LYS A 266 15.85 -9.80 15.63
N THR A 267 16.29 -11.00 15.93
CA THR A 267 17.66 -11.47 15.78
C THR A 267 17.68 -12.62 14.75
N PRO A 268 18.84 -13.11 14.28
CA PRO A 268 18.88 -14.21 13.34
C PRO A 268 18.11 -15.47 13.79
N ASP A 269 18.09 -15.72 15.10
CA ASP A 269 17.53 -16.96 15.68
C ASP A 269 16.26 -16.75 16.51
N VAL A 270 15.90 -15.49 16.84
CA VAL A 270 14.80 -15.17 17.76
C VAL A 270 13.97 -14.03 17.22
N VAL A 271 12.65 -14.19 17.26
CA VAL A 271 11.68 -13.14 16.97
C VAL A 271 10.81 -12.93 18.20
N ILE A 272 10.79 -11.69 18.69
CA ILE A 272 9.96 -11.25 19.82
C ILE A 272 8.89 -10.33 19.25
N LYS A 273 7.62 -10.64 19.49
CA LYS A 273 6.48 -9.80 19.12
C LYS A 273 5.82 -9.26 20.37
N VAL A 274 5.74 -7.95 20.45
CA VAL A 274 5.23 -7.22 21.60
C VAL A 274 3.98 -6.44 21.18
N ASN A 275 3.00 -6.34 22.08
CA ASN A 275 1.91 -5.39 21.89
C ASN A 275 2.50 -3.96 21.85
N PRO A 276 2.19 -3.14 20.82
CA PRO A 276 2.72 -1.78 20.71
C PRO A 276 2.45 -0.89 21.93
N GLU A 277 1.36 -1.13 22.65
CA GLU A 277 1.03 -0.42 23.89
C GLU A 277 1.88 -0.86 25.10
N ARG A 278 2.66 -1.94 24.95
CA ARG A 278 3.43 -2.56 26.02
C ARG A 278 4.91 -2.75 25.63
N THR A 279 5.44 -1.84 24.85
CA THR A 279 6.88 -1.81 24.52
C THR A 279 7.75 -1.57 25.75
N ASP A 280 7.15 -1.07 26.84
CA ASP A 280 7.76 -0.92 28.17
C ASP A 280 8.24 -2.24 28.79
N LEU A 281 7.67 -3.38 28.39
CA LEU A 281 8.06 -4.69 28.91
C LEU A 281 9.40 -5.21 28.35
N VAL A 282 9.92 -4.57 27.31
CA VAL A 282 11.18 -4.98 26.68
C VAL A 282 12.24 -3.90 26.91
N GLU A 283 13.36 -4.30 27.43
CA GLU A 283 14.48 -3.38 27.73
C GLU A 283 15.79 -3.99 27.21
N THR A 284 16.76 -3.11 26.95
CA THR A 284 18.14 -3.52 26.66
C THR A 284 19.01 -3.26 27.87
N MET A 285 19.77 -4.26 28.31
CA MET A 285 20.72 -4.11 29.40
C MET A 285 21.99 -4.94 29.18
N GLU A 286 23.04 -4.57 29.87
CA GLU A 286 24.27 -5.34 29.89
C GLU A 286 24.27 -6.28 31.09
N ILE A 287 24.34 -7.60 30.81
CA ILE A 287 24.43 -8.66 31.81
C ILE A 287 25.73 -9.40 31.58
N ASP A 288 26.61 -9.43 32.59
CA ASP A 288 27.92 -10.09 32.54
C ASP A 288 28.76 -9.68 31.29
N GLY A 289 28.76 -8.37 30.94
CA GLY A 289 29.52 -7.84 29.80
C GLY A 289 28.89 -8.18 28.43
N ARG A 290 27.65 -8.63 28.41
CA ARG A 290 26.90 -8.95 27.16
C ARG A 290 25.66 -8.08 27.04
N LYS A 291 25.46 -7.51 25.86
CA LYS A 291 24.19 -6.82 25.54
C LYS A 291 23.07 -7.85 25.46
N CYS A 292 22.04 -7.67 26.25
CA CYS A 292 20.88 -8.55 26.34
C CYS A 292 19.59 -7.77 26.07
N ILE A 293 18.63 -8.43 25.47
CA ILE A 293 17.24 -7.98 25.44
C ILE A 293 16.52 -8.71 26.56
N VAL A 294 15.91 -7.98 27.47
CA VAL A 294 15.24 -8.50 28.65
C VAL A 294 13.76 -8.22 28.56
N ILE A 295 12.94 -9.20 28.84
CA ILE A 295 11.49 -9.07 28.88
C ILE A 295 11.05 -9.15 30.35
N GLN A 296 10.36 -8.12 30.81
CA GLN A 296 9.75 -8.12 32.13
C GLN A 296 8.55 -9.05 32.17
N ILE A 297 8.54 -9.95 33.13
CA ILE A 297 7.45 -10.89 33.34
C ILE A 297 6.52 -10.29 34.40
N SER A 298 5.34 -9.85 33.96
CA SER A 298 4.31 -9.29 34.85
C SER A 298 3.21 -10.31 35.19
N ASP A 299 3.08 -11.37 34.39
CA ASP A 299 1.99 -12.34 34.48
C ASP A 299 2.47 -13.76 34.26
N GLN A 300 1.54 -14.68 34.06
CA GLN A 300 1.84 -16.09 33.81
C GLN A 300 2.60 -16.28 32.49
N VAL A 301 3.69 -17.04 32.53
CA VAL A 301 4.48 -17.39 31.36
C VAL A 301 4.12 -18.80 30.89
N GLU A 302 3.98 -18.97 29.59
CA GLU A 302 3.78 -20.25 28.95
C GLU A 302 4.94 -20.59 28.01
N VAL A 303 5.38 -21.83 28.06
CA VAL A 303 6.38 -22.37 27.14
C VAL A 303 5.75 -23.51 26.36
N ASN A 304 5.64 -23.38 25.05
CA ASN A 304 4.94 -24.34 24.18
C ASN A 304 3.50 -24.66 24.65
N GLY A 305 2.78 -23.66 25.18
CA GLY A 305 1.43 -23.83 25.70
C GLY A 305 1.36 -24.43 27.13
N ILE A 306 2.50 -24.62 27.79
CA ILE A 306 2.58 -25.13 29.18
C ILE A 306 2.90 -23.94 30.09
N PRO A 307 2.00 -23.60 31.05
CA PRO A 307 2.27 -22.56 32.02
C PRO A 307 3.43 -22.95 32.96
N ILE A 308 4.34 -22.01 33.17
CA ILE A 308 5.45 -22.20 34.10
C ILE A 308 5.24 -21.34 35.35
N ASN A 309 5.66 -21.89 36.53
CA ASN A 309 5.63 -21.12 37.76
C ASN A 309 6.85 -20.21 37.88
N ASN A 310 6.59 -18.90 37.95
CA ASN A 310 7.60 -17.89 38.22
C ASN A 310 7.76 -17.76 39.74
N ASN A 311 8.52 -18.69 40.37
CA ASN A 311 8.89 -18.57 41.79
C ASN A 311 10.22 -17.88 41.95
#